data_b20e66332bf67af06111aa5df174d313
#
_entry.id   b20e66332bf67af06111aa5df174d313
#
_cell.length_a   1.000
_cell.length_b   1.000
_cell.length_c   1.000
_cell.angle_alpha   90.00
_cell.angle_beta   90.00
_cell.angle_gamma   90.00
#
_symmetry.space_group_name_H-M   'P 1'
#
loop_
_entity.id
_entity.type
_entity.pdbx_description
1 polymer ?
#
loop_
_entity_poly.entity_id
_entity_poly.type
_entity_poly.pdbx_seq_one_letter_code
_entity_poly.pdbx_strand_id
1 'polypeptide(L)'
;MTPLDTSKKLTFKVNPYDSEVKSFSYEIRTSDGSKVLENKKIKNLVKEDQYLSVDVEIGSDLRMNQEYSMQIALELDEGTAYYYTRVVSRSQVHASDYAAFVKYFYEACLDKESADALGSYLEPQTTGAATNYSGININSSLSEISWGNLAPQLCQEGIPVIKEINETTASVVLEYQLTSQNEDEETELYDVKEFYRMKYQDTRIYLLDFQRSANQVFDGTLPVYEDDGIILGVRDKNVEYMMNDAATVIAFVQEGDLWSYSPGNEKVNQVFSFRKSKDGDFRDSRTQHDIKIVRVTDEGDIDFVLYGYMNRGSHEGYEGIAVYHYNRDKNVAEERAFIPVSAVSYTHLRAHETTLHL
;
A
#
# COMPACT_ATOMS: atom_id res chain seq x y z
N MET A 1 3.51 -8.91 -8.76
CA MET A 1 3.98 -9.79 -9.87
C MET A 1 2.77 -10.36 -10.59
N THR A 2 2.81 -10.38 -11.91
CA THR A 2 1.72 -10.87 -12.76
C THR A 2 2.18 -12.17 -13.42
N PRO A 3 1.68 -13.34 -12.99
CA PRO A 3 1.97 -14.59 -13.67
C PRO A 3 1.23 -14.67 -15.01
N LEU A 4 1.91 -15.18 -15.99
CA LEU A 4 1.42 -15.36 -17.35
C LEU A 4 1.39 -16.85 -17.68
N ASP A 5 0.23 -17.36 -18.01
CA ASP A 5 0.06 -18.72 -18.48
C ASP A 5 0.40 -18.88 -19.98
N THR A 6 0.17 -20.05 -20.51
CA THR A 6 0.44 -20.37 -21.91
C THR A 6 -0.43 -19.60 -22.91
N SER A 7 -1.56 -19.02 -22.47
CA SER A 7 -2.42 -18.19 -23.33
C SER A 7 -1.82 -16.83 -23.63
N LYS A 8 -0.87 -16.38 -22.80
CA LYS A 8 -0.24 -15.06 -22.86
C LYS A 8 -1.25 -13.90 -22.81
N LYS A 9 -2.43 -14.13 -22.20
CA LYS A 9 -3.50 -13.15 -22.05
C LYS A 9 -3.59 -12.62 -20.64
N LEU A 10 -3.79 -11.32 -20.52
CA LEU A 10 -4.02 -10.62 -19.27
C LEU A 10 -5.23 -9.70 -19.44
N THR A 11 -6.09 -9.64 -18.46
CA THR A 11 -7.17 -8.65 -18.40
C THR A 11 -6.86 -7.69 -17.26
N PHE A 12 -6.74 -6.42 -17.56
CA PHE A 12 -6.55 -5.36 -16.57
C PHE A 12 -7.88 -4.68 -16.28
N LYS A 13 -8.18 -4.48 -15.00
CA LYS A 13 -9.28 -3.63 -14.55
C LYS A 13 -8.71 -2.31 -14.05
N VAL A 14 -9.10 -1.23 -14.70
CA VAL A 14 -8.66 0.12 -14.38
C VAL A 14 -9.81 0.84 -13.68
N ASN A 15 -9.58 1.32 -12.45
CA ASN A 15 -10.51 2.24 -11.80
C ASN A 15 -10.11 3.66 -12.22
N PRO A 16 -10.92 4.36 -13.03
CA PRO A 16 -10.59 5.70 -13.49
C PRO A 16 -10.78 6.78 -12.41
N TYR A 17 -11.47 6.44 -11.31
CA TYR A 17 -11.92 7.40 -10.31
C TYR A 17 -12.62 8.61 -10.98
N ASP A 18 -12.12 9.82 -10.76
CA ASP A 18 -12.65 11.06 -11.32
C ASP A 18 -12.01 11.48 -12.66
N SER A 19 -11.14 10.63 -13.23
CA SER A 19 -10.38 10.93 -14.45
C SER A 19 -10.96 10.26 -15.68
N GLU A 20 -10.82 10.87 -16.86
CA GLU A 20 -11.11 10.23 -18.14
C GLU A 20 -9.86 9.52 -18.66
N VAL A 21 -9.94 8.19 -18.90
CA VAL A 21 -8.88 7.40 -19.49
C VAL A 21 -9.04 7.33 -20.99
N LYS A 22 -8.16 7.97 -21.76
CA LYS A 22 -8.20 8.04 -23.23
C LYS A 22 -7.61 6.82 -23.89
N SER A 23 -6.57 6.25 -23.30
CA SER A 23 -5.91 5.07 -23.83
C SER A 23 -5.10 4.35 -22.76
N PHE A 24 -4.90 3.06 -22.99
CA PHE A 24 -4.03 2.18 -22.23
C PHE A 24 -2.84 1.79 -23.14
N SER A 25 -1.63 1.94 -22.64
CA SER A 25 -0.45 1.40 -23.33
C SER A 25 0.39 0.61 -22.36
N TYR A 26 1.13 -0.36 -22.89
CA TYR A 26 2.07 -1.13 -22.09
C TYR A 26 3.39 -1.34 -22.82
N GLU A 27 4.43 -1.50 -22.04
CA GLU A 27 5.75 -1.82 -22.52
C GLU A 27 6.34 -2.96 -21.69
N ILE A 28 6.85 -4.00 -22.34
CA ILE A 28 7.57 -5.10 -21.70
C ILE A 28 9.05 -4.95 -21.97
N ARG A 29 9.84 -5.00 -20.91
CA ARG A 29 11.30 -4.90 -20.92
C ARG A 29 11.94 -6.11 -20.27
N THR A 30 13.22 -6.34 -20.59
CA THR A 30 14.08 -7.21 -19.77
C THR A 30 14.11 -6.72 -18.32
N SER A 31 14.34 -7.62 -17.37
CA SER A 31 14.32 -7.29 -15.94
C SER A 31 15.31 -6.20 -15.52
N ASP A 32 16.40 -6.02 -16.29
CA ASP A 32 17.38 -4.94 -16.12
C ASP A 32 16.97 -3.63 -16.82
N GLY A 33 15.79 -3.60 -17.49
CA GLY A 33 15.27 -2.44 -18.21
C GLY A 33 16.00 -2.08 -19.51
N SER A 34 17.07 -2.81 -19.86
CA SER A 34 17.97 -2.44 -20.96
C SER A 34 17.36 -2.58 -22.34
N LYS A 35 16.39 -3.50 -22.51
CA LYS A 35 15.81 -3.82 -23.83
C LYS A 35 14.29 -3.84 -23.75
N VAL A 36 13.65 -3.07 -24.63
CA VAL A 36 12.21 -3.17 -24.90
C VAL A 36 11.96 -4.38 -25.80
N LEU A 37 11.05 -5.25 -25.37
CA LEU A 37 10.64 -6.45 -26.10
C LEU A 37 9.32 -6.23 -26.81
N GLU A 38 8.43 -5.47 -26.22
CA GLU A 38 7.11 -5.17 -26.76
C GLU A 38 6.63 -3.82 -26.27
N ASN A 39 5.94 -3.08 -27.16
CA ASN A 39 5.25 -1.83 -26.84
C ASN A 39 3.96 -1.79 -27.66
N LYS A 40 2.82 -1.64 -26.99
CA LYS A 40 1.51 -1.56 -27.66
C LYS A 40 0.62 -0.52 -26.98
N LYS A 41 -0.18 0.16 -27.82
CA LYS A 41 -1.24 1.09 -27.39
C LYS A 41 -2.60 0.50 -27.73
N ILE A 42 -3.50 0.45 -26.74
CA ILE A 42 -4.85 -0.06 -26.83
C ILE A 42 -5.82 1.12 -26.62
N LYS A 43 -6.70 1.35 -27.58
CA LYS A 43 -7.68 2.43 -27.50
C LYS A 43 -9.09 1.93 -27.17
N ASN A 44 -9.35 0.65 -27.43
CA ASN A 44 -10.65 0.05 -27.16
C ASN A 44 -10.68 -0.42 -25.69
N LEU A 45 -11.20 0.44 -24.82
CA LEU A 45 -11.39 0.17 -23.39
C LEU A 45 -12.86 -0.18 -23.19
N VAL A 46 -13.15 -1.32 -22.60
CA VAL A 46 -14.52 -1.78 -22.35
C VAL A 46 -14.95 -1.30 -20.97
N LYS A 47 -16.04 -0.55 -20.90
CA LYS A 47 -16.57 -0.09 -19.62
C LYS A 47 -17.40 -1.20 -18.98
N GLU A 48 -17.02 -1.57 -17.75
CA GLU A 48 -17.70 -2.53 -16.88
C GLU A 48 -17.97 -1.90 -15.52
N ASP A 49 -19.22 -1.49 -15.28
CA ASP A 49 -19.62 -0.76 -14.07
C ASP A 49 -18.74 0.48 -13.81
N GLN A 50 -18.00 0.49 -12.72
CA GLN A 50 -17.07 1.56 -12.34
C GLN A 50 -15.66 1.37 -12.90
N TYR A 51 -15.37 0.25 -13.60
CA TYR A 51 -14.06 -0.08 -14.12
C TYR A 51 -14.00 0.01 -15.63
N LEU A 52 -12.78 0.12 -16.16
CA LEU A 52 -12.47 -0.13 -17.55
C LEU A 52 -11.72 -1.45 -17.65
N SER A 53 -12.24 -2.38 -18.44
CA SER A 53 -11.61 -3.67 -18.71
C SER A 53 -10.75 -3.56 -19.97
N VAL A 54 -9.51 -4.04 -19.87
CA VAL A 54 -8.53 -3.98 -20.97
C VAL A 54 -7.90 -5.35 -21.16
N ASP A 55 -8.20 -6.01 -22.28
CA ASP A 55 -7.58 -7.26 -22.64
C ASP A 55 -6.26 -7.02 -23.37
N VAL A 56 -5.22 -7.65 -22.87
CA VAL A 56 -3.86 -7.59 -23.41
C VAL A 56 -3.43 -8.99 -23.82
N GLU A 57 -2.97 -9.13 -25.07
CA GLU A 57 -2.33 -10.33 -25.58
C GLU A 57 -0.86 -10.04 -25.86
N ILE A 58 0.03 -10.68 -25.10
CA ILE A 58 1.48 -10.50 -25.20
C ILE A 58 1.99 -11.29 -26.41
N GLY A 59 2.47 -10.57 -27.43
CA GLY A 59 2.99 -11.15 -28.66
C GLY A 59 4.44 -11.58 -28.57
N SER A 60 5.19 -11.01 -27.62
CA SER A 60 6.61 -11.32 -27.46
C SER A 60 6.86 -12.74 -26.98
N ASP A 61 7.99 -13.30 -27.39
CA ASP A 61 8.43 -14.63 -26.95
C ASP A 61 9.17 -14.50 -25.61
N LEU A 62 8.42 -14.59 -24.53
CA LEU A 62 8.96 -14.55 -23.17
C LEU A 62 9.45 -15.94 -22.77
N ARG A 63 10.68 -16.00 -22.25
CA ARG A 63 11.26 -17.27 -21.78
C ARG A 63 10.58 -17.73 -20.51
N MET A 64 10.31 -19.02 -20.43
CA MET A 64 9.79 -19.66 -19.21
C MET A 64 10.71 -19.41 -18.01
N ASN A 65 10.09 -19.16 -16.88
CA ASN A 65 10.77 -18.95 -15.58
C ASN A 65 11.69 -17.73 -15.55
N GLN A 66 11.56 -16.82 -16.52
CA GLN A 66 12.28 -15.54 -16.53
C GLN A 66 11.31 -14.41 -16.23
N GLU A 67 11.75 -13.48 -15.38
CA GLU A 67 11.00 -12.28 -15.04
C GLU A 67 11.30 -11.15 -16.04
N TYR A 68 10.28 -10.36 -16.29
CA TYR A 68 10.32 -9.18 -17.16
C TYR A 68 9.62 -8.02 -16.45
N SER A 69 10.04 -6.79 -16.72
CA SER A 69 9.33 -5.60 -16.25
C SER A 69 8.23 -5.25 -17.23
N MET A 70 7.05 -4.93 -16.75
CA MET A 70 5.94 -4.38 -17.51
C MET A 70 5.58 -3.01 -16.95
N GLN A 71 5.67 -1.99 -17.79
CA GLN A 71 5.17 -0.65 -17.50
C GLN A 71 3.82 -0.50 -18.21
N ILE A 72 2.85 0.03 -17.51
CA ILE A 72 1.55 0.42 -18.05
C ILE A 72 1.46 1.94 -17.96
N ALA A 73 0.97 2.57 -19.03
CA ALA A 73 0.74 4.00 -19.07
C ALA A 73 -0.72 4.26 -19.45
N LEU A 74 -1.43 4.99 -18.60
CA LEU A 74 -2.78 5.47 -18.83
C LEU A 74 -2.72 6.92 -19.25
N GLU A 75 -3.18 7.23 -20.47
CA GLU A 75 -3.30 8.60 -20.96
C GLU A 75 -4.60 9.20 -20.39
N LEU A 76 -4.47 10.18 -19.54
CA LEU A 76 -5.56 10.91 -18.89
C LEU A 76 -5.73 12.31 -19.51
N ASP A 77 -6.73 13.08 -19.05
CA ASP A 77 -6.90 14.47 -19.47
C ASP A 77 -5.76 15.38 -19.03
N GLU A 78 -5.25 15.17 -17.80
CA GLU A 78 -4.25 16.02 -17.17
C GLU A 78 -2.81 15.48 -17.29
N GLY A 79 -2.60 14.37 -18.00
CA GLY A 79 -1.27 13.77 -18.14
C GLY A 79 -1.28 12.27 -18.35
N THR A 80 -0.18 11.61 -17.97
CA THR A 80 -0.06 10.17 -18.08
C THR A 80 0.28 9.57 -16.72
N ALA A 81 -0.55 8.64 -16.24
CA ALA A 81 -0.27 7.88 -15.03
C ALA A 81 0.47 6.58 -15.38
N TYR A 82 1.51 6.23 -14.62
CA TYR A 82 2.34 5.06 -14.85
C TYR A 82 2.17 4.03 -13.72
N TYR A 83 2.07 2.76 -14.13
CA TYR A 83 1.99 1.61 -13.23
C TYR A 83 2.99 0.56 -13.65
N TYR A 84 3.48 -0.21 -12.69
CA TYR A 84 4.55 -1.17 -12.93
C TYR A 84 4.23 -2.52 -12.31
N THR A 85 4.53 -3.58 -13.03
CA THR A 85 4.50 -4.94 -12.51
C THR A 85 5.62 -5.77 -13.10
N ARG A 86 5.95 -6.88 -12.46
CA ARG A 86 6.80 -7.90 -13.05
C ARG A 86 5.91 -8.97 -13.69
N VAL A 87 6.27 -9.40 -14.89
CA VAL A 87 5.60 -10.48 -15.60
C VAL A 87 6.51 -11.69 -15.61
N VAL A 88 5.97 -12.86 -15.32
CA VAL A 88 6.70 -14.12 -15.39
C VAL A 88 5.85 -15.18 -16.08
N SER A 89 6.43 -15.82 -17.11
CA SER A 89 5.79 -16.96 -17.80
C SER A 89 6.09 -18.25 -17.03
N ARG A 90 5.04 -19.00 -16.65
CA ARG A 90 5.11 -20.26 -15.93
C ARG A 90 4.24 -21.33 -16.61
N SER A 91 4.68 -22.59 -16.57
CA SER A 91 3.92 -23.70 -17.16
C SER A 91 2.67 -24.04 -16.33
N GLN A 92 2.76 -23.90 -15.03
CA GLN A 92 1.65 -24.03 -14.09
C GLN A 92 1.74 -22.92 -13.05
N VAL A 93 0.62 -22.27 -12.81
CA VAL A 93 0.48 -21.25 -11.78
C VAL A 93 -0.85 -21.47 -11.06
N HIS A 94 -0.82 -21.35 -9.76
CA HIS A 94 -1.98 -21.45 -8.89
C HIS A 94 -2.38 -20.07 -8.35
N ALA A 95 -2.27 -19.03 -9.19
CA ALA A 95 -2.48 -17.64 -8.79
C ALA A 95 -3.87 -17.40 -8.21
N SER A 96 -4.91 -17.95 -8.88
CA SER A 96 -6.30 -17.88 -8.40
C SER A 96 -6.51 -18.62 -7.09
N ASP A 97 -5.87 -19.79 -6.93
CA ASP A 97 -5.99 -20.58 -5.70
C ASP A 97 -5.35 -19.83 -4.51
N TYR A 98 -4.17 -19.23 -4.71
CA TYR A 98 -3.50 -18.42 -3.69
C TYR A 98 -4.31 -17.17 -3.33
N ALA A 99 -4.83 -16.45 -4.33
CA ALA A 99 -5.66 -15.27 -4.08
C ALA A 99 -6.96 -15.62 -3.34
N ALA A 100 -7.61 -16.71 -3.74
CA ALA A 100 -8.82 -17.20 -3.07
C ALA A 100 -8.55 -17.64 -1.63
N PHE A 101 -7.40 -18.30 -1.36
CA PHE A 101 -7.01 -18.67 -0.02
C PHE A 101 -6.78 -17.45 0.87
N VAL A 102 -6.04 -16.45 0.37
CA VAL A 102 -5.78 -15.20 1.13
C VAL A 102 -7.08 -14.49 1.46
N LYS A 103 -7.98 -14.39 0.48
CA LYS A 103 -9.31 -13.79 0.70
C LYS A 103 -10.10 -14.55 1.76
N TYR A 104 -10.19 -15.87 1.64
CA TYR A 104 -10.84 -16.73 2.63
C TYR A 104 -10.25 -16.55 4.04
N PHE A 105 -8.91 -16.56 4.16
CA PHE A 105 -8.22 -16.48 5.45
C PHE A 105 -8.49 -15.14 6.14
N TYR A 106 -8.34 -14.02 5.40
CA TYR A 106 -8.55 -12.70 5.95
C TYR A 106 -10.04 -12.45 6.33
N GLU A 107 -10.99 -12.89 5.50
CA GLU A 107 -12.42 -12.79 5.80
C GLU A 107 -12.78 -13.60 7.07
N ALA A 108 -12.24 -14.81 7.19
CA ALA A 108 -12.44 -15.64 8.38
C ALA A 108 -11.79 -15.05 9.64
N CYS A 109 -10.70 -14.26 9.53
CA CYS A 109 -10.15 -13.54 10.67
C CYS A 109 -11.10 -12.45 11.20
N LEU A 110 -11.92 -11.86 10.33
CA LEU A 110 -12.89 -10.82 10.70
C LEU A 110 -14.23 -11.41 11.20
N ASP A 111 -14.54 -12.63 10.82
CA ASP A 111 -15.74 -13.36 11.26
C ASP A 111 -15.40 -14.40 12.32
N LYS A 112 -15.73 -14.10 13.57
CA LYS A 112 -15.40 -14.96 14.73
C LYS A 112 -16.03 -16.36 14.64
N GLU A 113 -17.17 -16.53 13.96
CA GLU A 113 -17.80 -17.82 13.78
C GLU A 113 -17.03 -18.72 12.81
N SER A 114 -16.41 -18.11 11.80
CA SER A 114 -15.60 -18.80 10.79
C SER A 114 -14.14 -19.01 11.22
N ALA A 115 -13.68 -18.30 12.23
CA ALA A 115 -12.27 -18.30 12.66
C ALA A 115 -11.75 -19.69 13.10
N ASP A 116 -12.60 -20.54 13.69
CA ASP A 116 -12.20 -21.87 14.18
C ASP A 116 -11.59 -22.73 13.06
N ALA A 117 -12.02 -22.57 11.82
CA ALA A 117 -11.47 -23.27 10.67
C ALA A 117 -10.02 -22.93 10.37
N LEU A 118 -9.54 -21.74 10.81
CA LEU A 118 -8.17 -21.29 10.61
C LEU A 118 -7.16 -22.05 11.47
N GLY A 119 -7.60 -22.66 12.57
CA GLY A 119 -6.71 -23.38 13.51
C GLY A 119 -5.84 -24.46 12.84
N SER A 120 -6.31 -25.03 11.72
CA SER A 120 -5.55 -26.06 10.97
C SER A 120 -4.37 -25.49 10.14
N TYR A 121 -4.26 -24.19 10.00
CA TYR A 121 -3.21 -23.49 9.26
C TYR A 121 -2.16 -22.83 10.17
N LEU A 122 -2.41 -22.82 11.48
CA LEU A 122 -1.59 -22.13 12.47
C LEU A 122 -0.69 -23.10 13.23
N GLU A 123 0.41 -22.57 13.73
CA GLU A 123 1.38 -23.28 14.59
C GLU A 123 1.51 -22.58 15.96
N PRO A 124 0.43 -22.50 16.75
CA PRO A 124 0.43 -21.70 17.98
C PRO A 124 1.47 -22.17 18.98
N GLN A 125 2.29 -21.25 19.45
CA GLN A 125 3.25 -21.49 20.51
C GLN A 125 2.67 -21.11 21.85
N THR A 126 2.92 -21.93 22.89
CA THR A 126 2.37 -21.74 24.25
C THR A 126 3.04 -20.62 25.04
N THR A 127 4.07 -19.98 24.51
CA THR A 127 4.85 -18.95 25.21
C THR A 127 4.72 -17.61 24.53
N GLY A 128 4.02 -16.68 25.18
CA GLY A 128 3.97 -15.28 24.81
C GLY A 128 2.76 -14.91 23.97
N ALA A 129 1.59 -14.79 24.62
CA ALA A 129 0.48 -14.07 24.02
C ALA A 129 0.97 -12.68 23.62
N ALA A 130 0.65 -12.25 22.38
CA ALA A 130 0.92 -10.89 21.97
C ALA A 130 0.18 -9.94 22.90
N THR A 131 0.87 -8.94 23.41
CA THR A 131 0.25 -7.94 24.30
C THR A 131 -0.60 -6.93 23.53
N ASN A 132 -0.54 -6.98 22.19
CA ASN A 132 -1.32 -6.14 21.29
C ASN A 132 -1.47 -6.82 19.92
N TYR A 133 -2.41 -6.35 19.11
CA TYR A 133 -2.71 -6.89 17.77
C TYR A 133 -1.84 -6.32 16.65
N SER A 134 -0.89 -5.49 16.97
CA SER A 134 -0.05 -4.79 16.00
C SER A 134 1.02 -5.66 15.33
N GLY A 135 1.30 -6.86 15.86
CA GLY A 135 2.30 -7.78 15.32
C GLY A 135 1.89 -9.23 15.54
N ILE A 136 1.11 -9.78 14.64
CA ILE A 136 0.59 -11.14 14.64
C ILE A 136 1.36 -11.98 13.63
N ASN A 137 1.55 -13.26 13.89
CA ASN A 137 2.22 -14.19 12.98
C ASN A 137 1.64 -15.61 13.07
N ILE A 138 2.18 -16.54 12.27
CA ILE A 138 1.69 -17.91 12.17
C ILE A 138 1.73 -18.68 13.52
N ASN A 139 2.54 -18.23 14.47
CA ASN A 139 2.66 -18.83 15.81
C ASN A 139 1.71 -18.22 16.84
N SER A 140 0.97 -17.17 16.44
CA SER A 140 -0.02 -16.53 17.31
C SER A 140 -1.23 -17.44 17.54
N SER A 141 -1.93 -17.24 18.64
CA SER A 141 -3.13 -18.00 18.96
C SER A 141 -4.28 -17.64 18.00
N LEU A 142 -5.24 -18.55 17.86
CA LEU A 142 -6.43 -18.31 17.06
C LEU A 142 -7.18 -17.03 17.51
N SER A 143 -7.27 -16.80 18.83
CA SER A 143 -7.87 -15.59 19.37
C SER A 143 -7.17 -14.32 18.90
N GLU A 144 -5.83 -14.29 18.90
CA GLU A 144 -5.05 -13.15 18.43
C GLU A 144 -5.23 -12.91 16.94
N ILE A 145 -5.23 -13.98 16.15
CA ILE A 145 -5.45 -13.92 14.71
C ILE A 145 -6.84 -13.40 14.36
N SER A 146 -7.88 -13.79 15.12
CA SER A 146 -9.26 -13.34 14.94
C SER A 146 -9.60 -12.05 15.71
N TRP A 147 -8.60 -11.21 16.00
CA TRP A 147 -8.74 -9.90 16.65
C TRP A 147 -9.23 -9.93 18.11
N GLY A 148 -9.17 -11.07 18.79
CA GLY A 148 -9.48 -11.21 20.21
C GLY A 148 -10.84 -10.63 20.60
N ASN A 149 -10.84 -9.63 21.48
CA ASN A 149 -12.05 -8.94 21.92
C ASN A 149 -12.40 -7.70 21.06
N LEU A 150 -11.53 -7.33 20.12
CA LEU A 150 -11.84 -6.25 19.19
C LEU A 150 -12.99 -6.65 18.26
N ALA A 151 -13.75 -5.67 17.83
CA ALA A 151 -14.82 -5.81 16.84
C ALA A 151 -14.51 -4.90 15.65
N PRO A 152 -13.46 -5.21 14.90
CA PRO A 152 -13.03 -4.36 13.80
C PRO A 152 -14.09 -4.31 12.70
N GLN A 153 -14.27 -3.12 12.13
CA GLN A 153 -15.15 -2.89 10.99
C GLN A 153 -14.30 -2.60 9.76
N LEU A 154 -14.52 -3.36 8.70
CA LEU A 154 -13.80 -3.18 7.46
C LEU A 154 -14.25 -1.89 6.77
N CYS A 155 -13.34 -0.96 6.53
CA CYS A 155 -13.60 0.28 5.79
C CYS A 155 -13.34 0.09 4.30
N GLN A 156 -12.31 -0.68 3.98
CA GLN A 156 -11.84 -0.92 2.63
C GLN A 156 -11.37 -2.37 2.51
N GLU A 157 -11.92 -3.08 1.53
CA GLU A 157 -11.51 -4.46 1.24
C GLU A 157 -10.08 -4.52 0.71
N GLY A 158 -9.33 -5.52 1.17
CA GLY A 158 -8.01 -5.81 0.66
C GLY A 158 -8.05 -6.53 -0.68
N ILE A 159 -7.10 -6.19 -1.56
CA ILE A 159 -6.89 -6.91 -2.80
C ILE A 159 -5.56 -7.65 -2.72
N PRO A 160 -5.55 -9.00 -2.84
CA PRO A 160 -4.34 -9.79 -2.76
C PRO A 160 -3.34 -9.42 -3.86
N VAL A 161 -2.11 -9.12 -3.49
CA VAL A 161 -1.02 -8.77 -4.40
C VAL A 161 0.05 -9.85 -4.37
N ILE A 162 0.21 -10.57 -5.47
CA ILE A 162 1.27 -11.56 -5.60
C ILE A 162 2.62 -10.85 -5.69
N LYS A 163 3.50 -11.07 -4.71
CA LYS A 163 4.86 -10.54 -4.69
C LYS A 163 5.87 -11.50 -5.33
N GLU A 164 5.61 -12.79 -5.17
CA GLU A 164 6.43 -13.86 -5.74
C GLU A 164 5.53 -15.05 -6.06
N ILE A 165 5.75 -15.71 -7.19
CA ILE A 165 5.07 -16.95 -7.55
C ILE A 165 6.02 -17.90 -8.25
N ASN A 166 6.01 -19.16 -7.80
CA ASN A 166 6.72 -20.28 -8.38
C ASN A 166 5.73 -21.41 -8.72
N GLU A 167 6.19 -22.53 -9.24
CA GLU A 167 5.31 -23.63 -9.63
C GLU A 167 4.47 -24.16 -8.47
N THR A 168 5.03 -24.17 -7.25
CA THR A 168 4.35 -24.72 -6.07
C THR A 168 4.29 -23.77 -4.89
N THR A 169 4.87 -22.57 -4.97
CA THR A 169 4.90 -21.62 -3.84
C THR A 169 4.59 -20.21 -4.32
N ALA A 170 3.96 -19.42 -3.44
CA ALA A 170 3.75 -18.01 -3.65
C ALA A 170 3.90 -17.20 -2.36
N SER A 171 4.27 -15.93 -2.52
CA SER A 171 4.13 -14.90 -1.49
C SER A 171 3.12 -13.88 -1.94
N VAL A 172 2.19 -13.56 -1.05
CA VAL A 172 1.11 -12.60 -1.30
C VAL A 172 1.09 -11.57 -0.17
N VAL A 173 0.85 -10.32 -0.51
CA VAL A 173 0.59 -9.24 0.44
C VAL A 173 -0.85 -8.77 0.27
N LEU A 174 -1.51 -8.53 1.38
CA LEU A 174 -2.84 -7.92 1.45
C LEU A 174 -2.75 -6.67 2.30
N GLU A 175 -3.24 -5.55 1.79
CA GLU A 175 -3.31 -4.28 2.49
C GLU A 175 -4.75 -3.80 2.47
N TYR A 176 -5.27 -3.38 3.64
CA TYR A 176 -6.66 -2.94 3.82
C TYR A 176 -6.77 -2.00 5.01
N GLN A 177 -7.92 -1.37 5.16
CA GLN A 177 -8.23 -0.50 6.30
C GLN A 177 -9.39 -1.03 7.10
N LEU A 178 -9.28 -0.87 8.40
CA LEU A 178 -10.37 -1.14 9.33
C LEU A 178 -10.47 -0.05 10.39
N THR A 179 -11.65 0.06 10.98
CA THR A 179 -11.86 0.87 12.18
C THR A 179 -12.12 -0.03 13.38
N SER A 180 -11.77 0.46 14.55
CA SER A 180 -12.15 -0.10 15.85
C SER A 180 -12.50 1.04 16.80
N GLN A 181 -13.32 0.76 17.80
CA GLN A 181 -13.56 1.70 18.87
C GLN A 181 -12.55 1.49 20.00
N ASN A 182 -12.02 2.59 20.54
CA ASN A 182 -11.19 2.57 21.74
C ASN A 182 -12.06 2.49 23.03
N GLU A 183 -11.42 2.58 24.21
CA GLU A 183 -12.12 2.52 25.49
C GLU A 183 -13.06 3.71 25.74
N ASP A 184 -12.83 4.83 25.08
CA ASP A 184 -13.64 6.06 25.15
C ASP A 184 -14.73 6.11 24.06
N GLU A 185 -14.99 4.99 23.37
CA GLU A 185 -15.97 4.85 22.27
C GLU A 185 -15.62 5.70 21.02
N GLU A 186 -14.38 6.15 20.89
CA GLU A 186 -13.91 6.88 19.72
C GLU A 186 -13.48 5.92 18.63
N THR A 187 -13.75 6.30 17.39
CA THR A 187 -13.41 5.46 16.23
C THR A 187 -12.00 5.76 15.76
N GLU A 188 -11.14 4.76 15.82
CA GLU A 188 -9.77 4.79 15.35
C GLU A 188 -9.65 4.04 14.02
N LEU A 189 -8.86 4.60 13.09
CA LEU A 189 -8.55 4.01 11.79
C LEU A 189 -7.19 3.28 11.86
N TYR A 190 -7.13 2.10 11.24
CA TYR A 190 -5.92 1.30 11.16
C TYR A 190 -5.60 0.89 9.72
N ASP A 191 -4.35 1.08 9.33
CA ASP A 191 -3.78 0.44 8.15
C ASP A 191 -3.28 -0.95 8.52
N VAL A 192 -3.80 -1.96 7.82
CA VAL A 192 -3.43 -3.35 8.06
C VAL A 192 -2.68 -3.89 6.85
N LYS A 193 -1.56 -4.54 7.14
CA LYS A 193 -0.77 -5.23 6.14
C LYS A 193 -0.54 -6.67 6.56
N GLU A 194 -0.91 -7.59 5.69
CA GLU A 194 -0.71 -9.02 5.88
C GLU A 194 0.24 -9.58 4.83
N PHE A 195 1.11 -10.47 5.24
CA PHE A 195 2.00 -11.23 4.39
C PHE A 195 1.68 -12.71 4.53
N TYR A 196 1.60 -13.40 3.39
CA TYR A 196 1.33 -14.82 3.29
C TYR A 196 2.43 -15.49 2.47
N ARG A 197 3.08 -16.50 3.02
CA ARG A 197 3.90 -17.45 2.27
C ARG A 197 3.17 -18.78 2.20
N MET A 198 2.92 -19.28 1.00
CA MET A 198 2.07 -20.44 0.79
C MET A 198 2.70 -21.46 -0.13
N LYS A 199 2.28 -22.72 0.03
CA LYS A 199 2.64 -23.84 -0.86
C LYS A 199 1.37 -24.53 -1.34
N TYR A 200 1.29 -24.77 -2.65
CA TYR A 200 0.26 -25.62 -3.25
C TYR A 200 0.82 -27.04 -3.39
N GLN A 201 0.14 -28.02 -2.82
CA GLN A 201 0.51 -29.42 -2.90
C GLN A 201 -0.74 -30.28 -2.75
N ASP A 202 -0.89 -31.34 -3.58
CA ASP A 202 -1.99 -32.32 -3.50
C ASP A 202 -3.39 -31.64 -3.46
N THR A 203 -3.60 -30.63 -4.31
CA THR A 203 -4.85 -29.85 -4.41
C THR A 203 -5.18 -29.03 -3.16
N ARG A 204 -4.23 -28.80 -2.28
CA ARG A 204 -4.40 -28.04 -1.03
C ARG A 204 -3.36 -26.93 -0.93
N ILE A 205 -3.76 -25.81 -0.32
CA ILE A 205 -2.85 -24.75 0.12
C ILE A 205 -2.38 -25.05 1.54
N TYR A 206 -1.06 -24.95 1.73
CA TYR A 206 -0.40 -24.97 3.04
C TYR A 206 0.12 -23.55 3.30
N LEU A 207 -0.22 -22.99 4.45
CA LEU A 207 0.33 -21.74 4.94
C LEU A 207 1.69 -22.04 5.56
N LEU A 208 2.77 -21.45 5.02
CA LEU A 208 4.14 -21.64 5.49
C LEU A 208 4.61 -20.51 6.40
N ASP A 209 4.09 -19.32 6.17
CA ASP A 209 4.31 -18.13 7.01
C ASP A 209 3.14 -17.19 6.87
N PHE A 210 2.80 -16.54 7.96
CA PHE A 210 1.80 -15.49 8.05
C PHE A 210 2.30 -14.40 8.98
N GLN A 211 2.16 -13.16 8.57
CA GLN A 211 2.48 -12.00 9.39
C GLN A 211 1.43 -10.92 9.15
N ARG A 212 0.98 -10.28 10.22
CA ARG A 212 0.09 -9.13 10.18
C ARG A 212 0.68 -8.00 11.00
N SER A 213 0.70 -6.81 10.43
CA SER A 213 0.88 -5.55 11.15
C SER A 213 -0.40 -4.72 11.04
N ALA A 214 -0.78 -4.08 12.14
CA ALA A 214 -1.87 -3.12 12.18
C ALA A 214 -1.33 -1.84 12.83
N ASN A 215 -1.31 -0.76 12.08
CA ASN A 215 -0.80 0.54 12.50
C ASN A 215 -1.95 1.52 12.57
N GLN A 216 -2.10 2.18 13.70
CA GLN A 216 -3.09 3.24 13.85
C GLN A 216 -2.69 4.43 12.97
N VAL A 217 -3.65 4.95 12.22
CA VAL A 217 -3.49 6.19 11.47
C VAL A 217 -3.75 7.35 12.43
N PHE A 218 -2.80 8.24 12.56
CA PHE A 218 -2.92 9.38 13.48
C PHE A 218 -4.04 10.32 13.04
N ASP A 219 -4.91 10.66 13.97
CA ASP A 219 -5.98 11.63 13.80
C ASP A 219 -5.88 12.71 14.89
N GLY A 220 -5.43 13.89 14.52
CA GLY A 220 -5.30 15.04 15.43
C GLY A 220 -6.64 15.63 15.91
N THR A 221 -7.78 15.08 15.47
CA THR A 221 -9.11 15.48 15.97
C THR A 221 -9.54 14.66 17.19
N LEU A 222 -8.87 13.53 17.46
CA LEU A 222 -9.07 12.72 18.65
C LEU A 222 -8.35 13.34 19.85
N PRO A 223 -8.66 12.94 21.10
CA PRO A 223 -7.99 13.40 22.30
C PRO A 223 -6.59 12.80 22.43
N VAL A 224 -5.69 13.28 21.58
CA VAL A 224 -4.29 12.83 21.49
C VAL A 224 -3.36 13.53 22.50
N TYR A 225 -3.90 14.47 23.29
CA TYR A 225 -3.10 15.31 24.18
C TYR A 225 -2.93 14.64 25.56
N GLU A 226 -1.69 14.67 26.05
CA GLU A 226 -1.28 14.24 27.37
C GLU A 226 -0.56 15.40 28.07
N ASP A 227 -0.39 15.30 29.40
CA ASP A 227 0.25 16.36 30.22
C ASP A 227 1.60 16.82 29.66
N ASP A 228 2.40 15.91 29.12
CA ASP A 228 3.76 16.14 28.65
C ASP A 228 3.90 16.04 27.09
N GLY A 229 2.82 15.90 26.34
CA GLY A 229 2.94 15.75 24.87
C GLY A 229 1.70 15.27 24.14
N ILE A 230 1.92 14.48 23.12
CA ILE A 230 0.83 13.88 22.33
C ILE A 230 1.08 12.38 22.10
N ILE A 231 0.01 11.62 22.03
CA ILE A 231 0.02 10.19 21.70
C ILE A 231 0.01 10.04 20.17
N LEU A 232 1.04 9.44 19.60
CA LEU A 232 1.16 9.24 18.14
C LEU A 232 0.54 7.93 17.66
N GLY A 233 0.17 7.01 18.54
CA GLY A 233 -0.33 5.68 18.18
C GLY A 233 0.72 4.78 17.50
N VAL A 234 2.00 5.11 17.58
CA VAL A 234 3.07 4.40 16.88
C VAL A 234 3.64 3.24 17.70
N ARG A 235 4.09 2.19 17.00
CA ARG A 235 4.76 1.01 17.56
C ARG A 235 6.26 1.17 17.66
N ASP A 236 6.85 1.88 16.69
CA ASP A 236 8.29 2.05 16.53
C ASP A 236 8.73 3.37 17.17
N LYS A 237 9.89 3.35 17.82
CA LYS A 237 10.53 4.54 18.36
C LYS A 237 11.21 5.40 17.29
N ASN A 238 11.37 4.87 16.08
CA ASN A 238 12.03 5.54 14.95
C ASN A 238 11.06 6.40 14.15
N VAL A 239 10.30 7.24 14.83
CA VAL A 239 9.46 8.24 14.15
C VAL A 239 10.35 9.32 13.58
N GLU A 240 10.20 9.66 12.30
CA GLU A 240 10.83 10.84 11.72
C GLU A 240 10.21 12.09 12.34
N TYR A 241 10.99 12.86 13.07
CA TYR A 241 10.54 14.13 13.64
C TYR A 241 11.66 15.17 13.63
N MET A 242 11.26 16.43 13.66
CA MET A 242 12.15 17.57 13.79
C MET A 242 11.44 18.70 14.54
N MET A 243 12.17 19.43 15.35
CA MET A 243 11.67 20.62 16.04
C MET A 243 12.47 21.85 15.63
N ASN A 244 11.87 23.03 15.76
CA ASN A 244 12.60 24.30 15.65
C ASN A 244 13.53 24.51 16.86
N ASP A 245 14.44 25.49 16.76
CA ASP A 245 15.44 25.76 17.81
C ASP A 245 14.80 26.10 19.17
N ALA A 246 13.66 26.76 19.15
CA ALA A 246 12.90 27.13 20.35
C ALA A 246 12.03 26.00 20.94
N ALA A 247 11.96 24.82 20.27
CA ALA A 247 11.09 23.70 20.62
C ALA A 247 9.60 24.06 20.77
N THR A 248 9.15 25.09 20.03
CA THR A 248 7.75 25.55 20.02
C THR A 248 6.91 24.92 18.94
N VAL A 249 7.55 24.29 17.94
CA VAL A 249 6.94 23.55 16.83
C VAL A 249 7.70 22.26 16.60
N ILE A 250 6.96 21.15 16.57
CA ILE A 250 7.49 19.82 16.30
C ILE A 250 6.77 19.28 15.07
N ALA A 251 7.52 18.97 14.04
CA ALA A 251 7.03 18.26 12.86
C ALA A 251 7.32 16.76 13.03
N PHE A 252 6.39 15.89 12.64
CA PHE A 252 6.56 14.44 12.69
C PHE A 252 5.83 13.74 11.54
N VAL A 253 6.33 12.56 11.17
CA VAL A 253 5.74 11.72 10.11
C VAL A 253 5.11 10.49 10.75
N GLN A 254 3.86 10.22 10.41
CA GLN A 254 3.14 9.04 10.88
C GLN A 254 2.31 8.44 9.72
N GLU A 255 2.53 7.16 9.42
CA GLU A 255 1.86 6.39 8.34
C GLU A 255 1.81 7.15 6.99
N GLY A 256 2.93 7.81 6.62
CA GLY A 256 3.06 8.54 5.35
C GLY A 256 2.47 9.95 5.35
N ASP A 257 1.92 10.42 6.46
CA ASP A 257 1.42 11.78 6.62
C ASP A 257 2.38 12.63 7.44
N LEU A 258 2.52 13.91 7.08
CA LEU A 258 3.30 14.89 7.83
C LEU A 258 2.38 15.77 8.68
N TRP A 259 2.71 15.87 9.94
CA TRP A 259 1.98 16.62 10.94
C TRP A 259 2.89 17.67 11.62
N SER A 260 2.29 18.72 12.15
CA SER A 260 2.97 19.67 13.03
C SER A 260 2.21 19.80 14.36
N TYR A 261 2.95 19.81 15.45
CA TYR A 261 2.46 19.99 16.81
C TYR A 261 3.06 21.24 17.44
N SER A 262 2.25 22.05 18.10
CA SER A 262 2.66 23.23 18.84
C SER A 262 2.28 23.06 20.32
N PRO A 263 3.23 22.67 21.19
CA PRO A 263 2.96 22.39 22.61
C PRO A 263 2.31 23.55 23.37
N GLY A 264 2.73 24.78 23.07
CA GLY A 264 2.26 25.96 23.83
C GLY A 264 0.78 26.30 23.67
N ASN A 265 0.12 25.79 22.65
CA ASN A 265 -1.30 26.00 22.40
C ASN A 265 -2.07 24.69 22.12
N GLU A 266 -1.42 23.55 22.35
CA GLU A 266 -1.99 22.21 22.15
C GLU A 266 -2.64 22.05 20.77
N LYS A 267 -1.95 22.48 19.73
CA LYS A 267 -2.50 22.46 18.37
C LYS A 267 -1.72 21.52 17.47
N VAL A 268 -2.44 20.59 16.87
CA VAL A 268 -1.96 19.71 15.80
C VAL A 268 -2.55 20.16 14.48
N ASN A 269 -1.72 20.20 13.40
CA ASN A 269 -2.16 20.45 12.05
C ASN A 269 -1.60 19.40 11.11
N GLN A 270 -2.41 18.93 10.16
CA GLN A 270 -1.94 18.12 9.06
C GLN A 270 -1.22 19.04 8.05
N VAL A 271 0.04 18.77 7.79
CA VAL A 271 0.91 19.53 6.88
C VAL A 271 0.82 18.97 5.48
N PHE A 272 0.86 17.64 5.37
CA PHE A 272 0.78 16.94 4.09
C PHE A 272 0.18 15.54 4.28
N SER A 273 -0.69 15.15 3.35
CA SER A 273 -1.24 13.80 3.25
C SER A 273 -1.69 13.52 1.82
N PHE A 274 -1.54 12.27 1.38
CA PHE A 274 -2.22 11.77 0.19
C PHE A 274 -3.59 11.17 0.49
N ARG A 275 -3.96 10.99 1.76
CA ARG A 275 -5.28 10.49 2.16
C ARG A 275 -6.35 11.54 1.90
N LYS A 276 -7.54 11.11 1.48
CA LYS A 276 -8.72 11.98 1.42
C LYS A 276 -9.50 11.86 2.72
N SER A 277 -9.86 12.98 3.31
CA SER A 277 -10.63 13.03 4.57
C SER A 277 -12.08 12.55 4.43
N LYS A 278 -12.61 12.53 3.20
CA LYS A 278 -13.97 12.04 2.88
C LYS A 278 -13.90 11.25 1.58
N ASP A 279 -14.70 10.21 1.50
CA ASP A 279 -14.78 9.32 0.32
C ASP A 279 -13.39 8.77 -0.08
N GLY A 280 -12.64 8.28 0.92
CA GLY A 280 -11.37 7.63 0.74
C GLY A 280 -11.46 6.48 -0.26
N ASP A 281 -10.42 6.27 -1.03
CA ASP A 281 -10.35 5.18 -2.00
C ASP A 281 -9.14 4.29 -1.70
N PHE A 282 -8.98 3.23 -2.49
CA PHE A 282 -7.92 2.24 -2.32
C PHE A 282 -6.49 2.83 -2.26
N ARG A 283 -6.28 4.05 -2.76
CA ARG A 283 -4.99 4.74 -2.69
C ARG A 283 -4.65 5.20 -1.27
N ASP A 284 -5.64 5.37 -0.39
CA ASP A 284 -5.43 5.86 0.98
C ASP A 284 -4.70 4.85 1.87
N SER A 285 -4.90 3.54 1.63
CA SER A 285 -4.17 2.47 2.32
C SER A 285 -2.77 2.18 1.75
N ARG A 286 -2.36 2.90 0.69
CA ARG A 286 -1.11 2.67 -0.03
C ARG A 286 -0.09 3.75 0.23
N THR A 287 0.75 3.56 1.22
CA THR A 287 1.92 4.41 1.48
C THR A 287 3.14 3.85 0.76
N GLN A 288 3.38 4.35 -0.45
CA GLN A 288 4.55 3.98 -1.27
C GLN A 288 5.52 5.15 -1.42
N HIS A 289 5.48 6.05 -0.47
CA HIS A 289 6.36 7.22 -0.37
C HIS A 289 6.87 7.37 1.06
N ASP A 290 7.98 8.07 1.18
CA ASP A 290 8.54 8.49 2.44
C ASP A 290 8.65 10.01 2.49
N ILE A 291 8.64 10.58 3.68
CA ILE A 291 8.81 12.00 3.93
C ILE A 291 10.06 12.23 4.75
N LYS A 292 10.92 13.15 4.30
CA LYS A 292 12.07 13.64 5.06
C LYS A 292 11.87 15.10 5.42
N ILE A 293 11.81 15.40 6.71
CA ILE A 293 11.76 16.76 7.21
C ILE A 293 13.16 17.36 7.08
N VAL A 294 13.26 18.51 6.43
CA VAL A 294 14.52 19.19 6.17
C VAL A 294 14.77 20.32 7.17
N ARG A 295 13.72 21.07 7.49
CA ARG A 295 13.81 22.22 8.39
C ARG A 295 12.45 22.57 8.98
N VAL A 296 12.46 22.99 10.24
CA VAL A 296 11.34 23.66 10.90
C VAL A 296 11.84 25.03 11.36
N THR A 297 11.19 26.11 10.92
CA THR A 297 11.57 27.49 11.27
C THR A 297 10.97 27.91 12.62
N ASP A 298 11.44 29.01 13.19
CA ASP A 298 10.89 29.54 14.44
C ASP A 298 9.47 30.10 14.26
N GLU A 299 9.12 30.51 13.06
CA GLU A 299 7.76 30.90 12.67
C GLU A 299 6.85 29.67 12.53
N GLY A 300 7.43 28.47 12.40
CA GLY A 300 6.73 27.19 12.24
C GLY A 300 6.48 26.79 10.80
N ASP A 301 7.15 27.43 9.84
CA ASP A 301 7.18 26.96 8.46
C ASP A 301 8.02 25.69 8.36
N ILE A 302 7.67 24.77 7.45
CA ILE A 302 8.33 23.47 7.33
C ILE A 302 8.77 23.27 5.88
N ASP A 303 10.07 22.96 5.69
CA ASP A 303 10.59 22.48 4.44
C ASP A 303 10.74 20.95 4.54
N PHE A 304 10.21 20.22 3.56
CA PHE A 304 10.30 18.77 3.53
C PHE A 304 10.44 18.23 2.12
N VAL A 305 10.88 16.99 2.03
CA VAL A 305 11.04 16.25 0.79
C VAL A 305 10.16 14.99 0.86
N LEU A 306 9.33 14.82 -0.15
CA LEU A 306 8.58 13.61 -0.40
C LEU A 306 9.32 12.82 -1.48
N TYR A 307 9.54 11.52 -1.28
CA TYR A 307 10.20 10.69 -2.28
C TYR A 307 9.55 9.29 -2.35
N GLY A 308 9.51 8.75 -3.56
CA GLY A 308 8.83 7.51 -3.88
C GLY A 308 7.74 7.68 -4.92
N TYR A 309 6.72 6.83 -4.87
CA TYR A 309 5.60 6.87 -5.79
C TYR A 309 4.59 7.95 -5.39
N MET A 310 4.24 8.81 -6.34
CA MET A 310 3.25 9.87 -6.13
C MET A 310 1.86 9.30 -6.29
N ASN A 311 1.20 9.07 -5.20
CA ASN A 311 -0.06 8.35 -5.13
C ASN A 311 -1.27 9.22 -5.53
N ARG A 312 -1.11 10.54 -5.47
CA ARG A 312 -2.12 11.55 -5.84
C ARG A 312 -1.47 12.86 -6.26
N GLY A 313 -2.28 13.77 -6.77
CA GLY A 313 -1.86 15.13 -7.13
C GLY A 313 -1.37 15.24 -8.56
N SER A 314 -0.68 16.35 -8.87
CA SER A 314 -0.21 16.70 -10.22
C SER A 314 0.79 15.69 -10.80
N HIS A 315 1.41 14.89 -9.95
CA HIS A 315 2.40 13.88 -10.35
C HIS A 315 1.91 12.45 -10.09
N GLU A 316 0.60 12.25 -9.95
CA GLU A 316 0.06 10.90 -9.75
C GLU A 316 0.55 9.94 -10.81
N GLY A 317 1.03 8.76 -10.38
CA GLY A 317 1.58 7.75 -11.27
C GLY A 317 3.07 7.89 -11.59
N TYR A 318 3.74 8.91 -11.07
CA TYR A 318 5.19 9.06 -11.19
C TYR A 318 5.90 8.59 -9.93
N GLU A 319 7.09 8.09 -10.10
CA GLU A 319 8.06 7.95 -9.03
C GLU A 319 9.04 9.13 -9.10
N GLY A 320 9.34 9.73 -7.96
CA GLY A 320 10.17 10.90 -7.97
C GLY A 320 10.50 11.46 -6.60
N ILE A 321 11.07 12.65 -6.63
CA ILE A 321 11.40 13.45 -5.45
C ILE A 321 10.69 14.79 -5.61
N ALA A 322 9.79 15.11 -4.70
CA ALA A 322 9.11 16.39 -4.62
C ALA A 322 9.61 17.21 -3.41
N VAL A 323 9.89 18.48 -3.61
CA VAL A 323 10.31 19.40 -2.56
C VAL A 323 9.16 20.33 -2.24
N TYR A 324 8.79 20.41 -0.98
CA TYR A 324 7.70 21.23 -0.49
C TYR A 324 8.13 22.26 0.53
N HIS A 325 7.41 23.35 0.55
CA HIS A 325 7.45 24.35 1.60
C HIS A 325 6.03 24.52 2.16
N TYR A 326 5.87 24.25 3.45
CA TYR A 326 4.64 24.51 4.17
C TYR A 326 4.71 25.86 4.86
N ASN A 327 3.73 26.72 4.58
CA ASN A 327 3.55 28.00 5.25
C ASN A 327 2.50 27.83 6.35
N ARG A 328 2.91 27.99 7.60
CA ARG A 328 2.06 27.79 8.77
C ARG A 328 0.88 28.74 8.83
N ASP A 329 1.10 30.03 8.53
CA ASP A 329 0.06 31.05 8.64
C ASP A 329 -1.08 30.83 7.64
N LYS A 330 -0.73 30.32 6.46
CA LYS A 330 -1.69 30.00 5.39
C LYS A 330 -2.25 28.59 5.51
N ASN A 331 -1.63 27.73 6.30
CA ASN A 331 -1.89 26.29 6.37
C ASN A 331 -1.88 25.62 4.98
N VAL A 332 -0.84 25.89 4.19
CA VAL A 332 -0.70 25.40 2.81
C VAL A 332 0.72 24.88 2.58
N ALA A 333 0.84 23.65 2.06
CA ALA A 333 2.07 23.11 1.51
C ALA A 333 2.13 23.40 0.01
N GLU A 334 3.18 24.10 -0.43
CA GLU A 334 3.44 24.44 -1.83
C GLU A 334 4.60 23.63 -2.37
N GLU A 335 4.39 22.94 -3.48
CA GLU A 335 5.47 22.29 -4.18
C GLU A 335 6.42 23.31 -4.79
N ARG A 336 7.71 23.13 -4.56
CA ARG A 336 8.80 23.99 -5.08
C ARG A 336 9.52 23.37 -6.27
N ALA A 337 9.60 22.04 -6.30
CA ALA A 337 10.26 21.31 -7.38
C ALA A 337 9.79 19.85 -7.39
N PHE A 338 9.78 19.25 -8.56
CA PHE A 338 9.61 17.82 -8.77
C PHE A 338 10.69 17.28 -9.69
N ILE A 339 11.32 16.18 -9.29
CA ILE A 339 12.36 15.49 -10.04
C ILE A 339 11.86 14.06 -10.29
N PRO A 340 11.36 13.74 -11.50
CA PRO A 340 10.93 12.39 -11.81
C PRO A 340 12.14 11.44 -11.84
N VAL A 341 11.97 10.24 -11.30
CA VAL A 341 12.92 9.14 -11.45
C VAL A 341 12.63 8.46 -12.79
N SER A 342 13.68 8.23 -13.60
CA SER A 342 13.48 7.54 -14.88
C SER A 342 13.12 6.07 -14.67
N ALA A 343 12.26 5.53 -15.54
CA ALA A 343 11.84 4.13 -15.50
C ALA A 343 13.02 3.12 -15.51
N VAL A 344 14.18 3.51 -16.03
CA VAL A 344 15.41 2.69 -16.02
C VAL A 344 16.02 2.55 -14.62
N SER A 345 15.86 3.57 -13.76
CA SER A 345 16.33 3.51 -12.36
C SER A 345 15.42 2.63 -11.49
N TYR A 346 14.18 2.42 -11.91
CA TYR A 346 13.17 1.64 -11.18
C TYR A 346 13.54 0.15 -11.02
N THR A 347 14.26 -0.43 -11.96
CA THR A 347 14.68 -1.85 -11.89
C THR A 347 15.65 -2.13 -10.74
N HIS A 348 16.29 -1.11 -10.19
CA HIS A 348 17.18 -1.21 -9.02
C HIS A 348 16.48 -0.94 -7.68
N LEU A 349 15.34 -0.27 -7.69
CA LEU A 349 14.51 -0.01 -6.51
C LEU A 349 13.52 -1.17 -6.30
N ARG A 350 13.98 -2.21 -5.68
CA ARG A 350 13.31 -3.53 -5.46
C ARG A 350 12.02 -3.49 -4.63
N ALA A 351 11.35 -2.39 -4.41
CA ALA A 351 10.34 -2.33 -3.37
C ALA A 351 8.91 -1.96 -3.78
N HIS A 352 8.71 -1.24 -4.86
CA HIS A 352 7.40 -0.59 -5.07
C HIS A 352 6.71 -1.08 -6.35
N GLU A 353 6.18 -2.32 -6.29
CA GLU A 353 5.23 -2.74 -7.32
C GLU A 353 3.91 -1.99 -7.05
N THR A 354 3.56 -1.08 -7.96
CA THR A 354 2.22 -0.50 -7.97
C THR A 354 1.21 -1.61 -8.23
N THR A 355 0.17 -1.64 -7.41
CA THR A 355 -0.81 -2.72 -7.49
C THR A 355 -1.73 -2.48 -8.67
N LEU A 356 -1.58 -3.33 -9.68
CA LEU A 356 -2.59 -3.51 -10.71
C LEU A 356 -3.60 -4.54 -10.20
N HIS A 357 -4.86 -4.19 -10.22
CA HIS A 357 -5.93 -5.13 -9.95
C HIS A 357 -6.06 -6.07 -11.17
N LEU A 358 -5.78 -7.34 -10.94
CA LEU A 358 -6.04 -8.41 -11.91
C LEU A 358 -7.42 -8.99 -11.69
#